data_f95a2c46acd803538d58abb639a87ca8
#
_entry.id   f95a2c46acd803538d58abb639a87ca8
#
_cell.length_a   1.000
_cell.length_b   1.000
_cell.length_c   1.000
_cell.angle_alpha   90.00
_cell.angle_beta   90.00
_cell.angle_gamma   90.00
#
_symmetry.space_group_name_H-M   'P 1'
#
loop_
_entity.id
_entity.type
_entity.pdbx_description
1 polymer ?
#
loop_
_entity_poly.entity_id
_entity_poly.type
_entity_poly.pdbx_seq_one_letter_code
_entity_poly.pdbx_strand_id
1 'polypeptide(L)'
;MSAALVKGLPRTRLRSRAFSSGNALGSAEQSRTLSGSVQCGLCLDLVSHRAICCRHSRPENVQTRGCKRYNPAMSSPAPSRVASHHHHAHRCSFHPDRRDLYLRLGTVSVFVRDQERSLKFYVDQLGFELALDTESSSGGRLLAVAPPDGTAMVALVSPRPGSEEWKLIGRPTQIAFLTEDVFGKYKEWRNRGVRFLQPPQTQPSGSISATFEDVDGNSFTLTTDESVVRELEEHRREHLERFEAERRAADELEHAREVQARLFPQTQPPLATLQYDGLCMQAREVGGDYYDFLDLGRERFGFVVSDVSGKGTPAALLMANLQAHLRNLSTTYSSRPFTPFAMEQPQRLLYAVNRLFCENTADKAYATLFFSEYDDTARRLRYANCGHLPALLLRTNDDLERLDSTSTVVGLFKDWQCSVGERQLYAGDTVVFYTDGVTESFNSAGEQFGEDRLVNALRRNRELDSPELLRSLVHEVRQFSGKRQHDDITLIVAKCR
;
A
#
# COMPACT_ATOMS: atom_id res chain seq x y z
N MET A 1 -34.32 54.57 21.07
CA MET A 1 -33.68 55.00 22.32
C MET A 1 -32.26 54.55 22.25
N SER A 2 -31.41 55.47 21.91
CA SER A 2 -30.21 56.01 22.59
C SER A 2 -29.04 55.07 22.52
N ALA A 3 -28.05 55.30 21.67
CA ALA A 3 -26.93 56.28 21.69
C ALA A 3 -25.77 55.75 22.53
N ALA A 4 -24.65 55.56 21.93
CA ALA A 4 -23.45 56.35 21.66
C ALA A 4 -22.29 56.00 22.62
N LEU A 5 -21.09 55.89 22.28
CA LEU A 5 -19.93 56.73 22.00
C LEU A 5 -18.63 55.88 22.05
N VAL A 6 -17.79 55.83 21.07
CA VAL A 6 -16.67 56.64 20.55
C VAL A 6 -15.43 56.76 21.46
N LYS A 7 -14.27 56.56 20.80
CA LYS A 7 -12.84 56.95 21.00
C LYS A 7 -11.88 55.82 21.32
N GLY A 8 -10.68 55.72 20.75
CA GLY A 8 -9.85 56.59 19.94
C GLY A 8 -8.52 55.88 19.60
N LEU A 9 -7.93 56.26 18.52
CA LEU A 9 -6.60 55.89 18.01
C LEU A 9 -5.43 56.43 18.86
N PRO A 10 -4.19 55.96 18.69
CA PRO A 10 -3.33 56.65 17.72
C PRO A 10 -2.44 55.75 16.83
N ARG A 11 -2.16 56.31 15.65
CA ARG A 11 -1.16 55.93 14.67
C ARG A 11 0.24 56.30 15.18
N THR A 12 1.25 55.45 14.94
CA THR A 12 2.65 55.84 14.86
C THR A 12 3.27 55.39 13.54
N ARG A 13 3.74 56.39 12.81
CA ARG A 13 4.64 56.31 11.65
C ARG A 13 6.06 56.06 12.13
N LEU A 14 6.87 55.33 11.38
CA LEU A 14 8.32 55.50 11.22
C LEU A 14 8.75 54.78 9.92
N ARG A 15 9.03 55.58 8.90
CA ARG A 15 10.29 56.09 8.33
C ARG A 15 11.13 55.01 7.63
N SER A 16 11.13 55.17 6.31
CA SER A 16 12.09 54.75 5.30
C SER A 16 13.53 55.21 5.59
N ARG A 17 14.49 54.35 5.33
CA ARG A 17 15.84 54.76 4.94
C ARG A 17 16.35 53.95 3.77
N ALA A 18 16.47 54.60 2.65
CA ALA A 18 17.26 54.24 1.50
C ALA A 18 18.74 54.45 1.82
N PHE A 19 19.60 53.58 1.33
CA PHE A 19 20.99 53.91 1.02
C PHE A 19 21.37 53.32 -0.32
N SER A 20 21.89 54.22 -1.12
CA SER A 20 22.29 54.09 -2.52
C SER A 20 23.76 53.74 -2.65
N SER A 21 24.05 53.04 -3.75
CA SER A 21 25.18 53.24 -4.68
C SER A 21 26.64 52.91 -4.25
N GLY A 22 27.29 52.21 -5.16
CA GLY A 22 28.73 52.16 -5.28
C GLY A 22 29.21 51.18 -6.33
N ASN A 23 29.44 51.71 -7.54
CA ASN A 23 30.13 51.09 -8.68
C ASN A 23 31.61 50.79 -8.41
N ALA A 24 32.18 49.75 -9.08
CA ALA A 24 33.34 49.83 -10.03
C ALA A 24 33.92 48.44 -10.24
N LEU A 25 33.90 47.88 -11.45
CA LEU A 25 34.89 47.87 -12.53
C LEU A 25 36.29 47.25 -12.16
N GLY A 26 36.68 46.26 -12.98
CA GLY A 26 38.07 45.85 -13.22
C GLY A 26 38.23 44.34 -13.34
N SER A 27 38.12 43.73 -14.45
CA SER A 27 39.05 43.39 -15.55
C SER A 27 40.18 42.42 -15.20
N ALA A 28 40.24 41.38 -16.04
CA ALA A 28 41.36 40.73 -16.69
C ALA A 28 42.19 39.63 -15.98
N GLU A 29 42.11 38.49 -16.51
CA GLU A 29 43.15 37.68 -17.23
C GLU A 29 44.18 36.86 -16.43
N GLN A 30 44.32 35.69 -17.00
CA GLN A 30 45.50 34.81 -17.18
C GLN A 30 45.84 33.71 -16.18
N SER A 31 45.46 32.54 -16.68
CA SER A 31 46.30 31.32 -16.87
C SER A 31 47.49 31.10 -15.92
N ARG A 32 47.53 29.90 -15.33
CA ARG A 32 48.65 28.93 -15.47
C ARG A 32 48.38 27.60 -14.79
N THR A 33 48.59 26.58 -15.55
CA THR A 33 48.78 25.16 -15.24
C THR A 33 49.76 24.94 -14.10
N LEU A 34 49.48 23.98 -13.22
CA LEU A 34 50.46 22.97 -12.77
C LEU A 34 49.77 21.73 -12.19
N SER A 35 50.26 20.61 -12.66
CA SER A 35 50.00 19.22 -12.34
C SER A 35 50.28 18.85 -10.89
N GLY A 36 49.49 17.89 -10.39
CA GLY A 36 49.75 17.24 -9.12
C GLY A 36 48.74 16.10 -8.87
N SER A 37 49.11 14.92 -9.32
CA SER A 37 48.42 13.66 -9.09
C SER A 37 48.48 13.23 -7.63
N VAL A 38 47.31 12.89 -7.03
CA VAL A 38 47.23 11.86 -5.99
C VAL A 38 45.95 11.05 -6.21
N GLN A 39 46.16 9.78 -6.51
CA GLN A 39 45.15 8.73 -6.57
C GLN A 39 44.65 8.34 -5.18
N CYS A 40 43.36 8.14 -5.06
CA CYS A 40 42.67 7.10 -4.25
C CYS A 40 41.20 7.25 -4.56
N GLY A 41 40.51 6.46 -5.26
CA GLY A 41 40.29 5.02 -5.18
C GLY A 41 38.98 4.77 -4.46
N LEU A 42 37.90 4.68 -5.24
CA LEU A 42 36.79 3.74 -5.03
C LEU A 42 35.54 4.19 -5.82
N CYS A 43 35.50 3.75 -7.08
CA CYS A 43 34.28 3.65 -7.87
C CYS A 43 33.54 2.37 -7.46
N LEU A 44 32.27 2.49 -7.18
CA LEU A 44 31.36 1.36 -7.15
C LEU A 44 30.44 1.43 -8.37
N ASP A 45 30.67 0.48 -9.27
CA ASP A 45 29.93 0.27 -10.50
C ASP A 45 28.53 -0.30 -10.24
N LEU A 46 27.57 0.34 -10.84
CA LEU A 46 26.22 -0.17 -11.05
C LEU A 46 26.21 -1.06 -12.30
N VAL A 47 25.96 -2.35 -12.13
CA VAL A 47 25.76 -3.30 -13.23
C VAL A 47 24.28 -3.42 -13.54
N SER A 48 23.92 -2.92 -14.71
CA SER A 48 22.65 -3.11 -15.38
C SER A 48 22.61 -4.46 -16.08
N HIS A 49 21.61 -5.29 -15.80
CA HIS A 49 21.32 -6.49 -16.59
C HIS A 49 20.37 -6.16 -17.74
N ARG A 50 20.91 -6.21 -18.95
CA ARG A 50 20.14 -6.33 -20.20
C ARG A 50 19.94 -7.80 -20.54
N ALA A 51 18.69 -8.17 -20.76
CA ALA A 51 18.33 -9.44 -21.37
C ALA A 51 18.65 -9.43 -22.87
N ILE A 52 19.37 -10.43 -23.34
CA ILE A 52 19.63 -10.70 -24.77
C ILE A 52 18.74 -11.85 -25.21
N CYS A 53 17.89 -11.55 -26.18
CA CYS A 53 17.07 -12.49 -26.91
C CYS A 53 17.90 -13.11 -28.05
N CYS A 54 18.06 -14.44 -28.08
CA CYS A 54 18.54 -15.14 -29.26
C CYS A 54 17.51 -16.11 -29.80
N ARG A 55 17.11 -15.88 -31.03
CA ARG A 55 16.31 -16.73 -31.91
C ARG A 55 17.17 -17.77 -32.60
N HIS A 56 16.46 -18.85 -33.08
CA HIS A 56 16.81 -19.89 -34.09
C HIS A 56 17.53 -21.11 -33.54
N SER A 57 17.10 -22.34 -33.76
CA SER A 57 16.53 -23.03 -34.92
C SER A 57 16.14 -24.46 -34.51
N ARG A 58 15.07 -24.99 -35.10
CA ARG A 58 14.79 -26.45 -35.22
C ARG A 58 15.70 -27.06 -36.29
N PRO A 59 15.92 -28.41 -36.44
CA PRO A 59 14.85 -29.41 -36.49
C PRO A 59 15.16 -30.86 -35.98
N GLU A 60 14.15 -31.67 -36.02
CA GLU A 60 13.99 -33.08 -36.37
C GLU A 60 14.17 -34.23 -35.37
N ASN A 61 13.02 -34.94 -35.23
CA ASN A 61 12.76 -36.37 -35.21
C ASN A 61 13.64 -37.34 -34.40
N VAL A 62 13.00 -38.03 -33.43
CA VAL A 62 13.01 -39.49 -33.33
C VAL A 62 11.78 -39.99 -32.56
N GLN A 63 11.21 -41.03 -33.06
CA GLN A 63 10.00 -41.76 -32.78
C GLN A 63 9.93 -42.52 -31.43
N THR A 64 8.72 -42.51 -30.86
CA THR A 64 7.93 -43.62 -30.33
C THR A 64 8.53 -44.63 -29.34
N ARG A 65 7.78 -44.76 -28.24
CA ARG A 65 7.13 -45.99 -27.67
C ARG A 65 6.47 -45.56 -26.36
N GLY A 66 5.24 -45.55 -26.22
CA GLY A 66 4.17 -46.41 -25.82
C GLY A 66 4.24 -46.90 -24.38
N CYS A 67 3.43 -46.30 -23.46
CA CYS A 67 2.97 -47.06 -22.29
C CYS A 67 1.60 -46.56 -21.81
N LYS A 68 0.70 -47.42 -21.87
CA LYS A 68 -0.64 -47.76 -21.40
C LYS A 68 -1.24 -46.84 -20.31
N ARG A 69 -2.46 -46.42 -20.62
CA ARG A 69 -3.51 -46.00 -19.68
C ARG A 69 -3.85 -47.15 -18.73
N TYR A 70 -4.00 -46.82 -17.45
CA TYR A 70 -4.71 -47.65 -16.49
C TYR A 70 -5.75 -46.81 -15.78
N ASN A 71 -7.02 -47.18 -15.95
CA ASN A 71 -8.18 -46.69 -15.19
C ASN A 71 -8.66 -47.87 -14.34
N PRO A 72 -8.93 -47.67 -13.07
CA PRO A 72 -10.09 -48.38 -12.51
C PRO A 72 -11.00 -47.48 -11.68
N ALA A 73 -12.26 -47.50 -12.05
CA ALA A 73 -13.35 -47.22 -11.14
C ALA A 73 -13.48 -48.37 -10.14
N MET A 74 -13.72 -48.09 -8.86
CA MET A 74 -14.78 -48.67 -8.03
C MET A 74 -14.72 -48.27 -6.56
N SER A 75 -15.86 -47.74 -6.12
CA SER A 75 -16.53 -47.92 -4.80
C SER A 75 -15.86 -47.52 -3.50
N SER A 76 -16.53 -46.57 -2.83
CA SER A 76 -16.45 -46.16 -1.41
C SER A 76 -16.69 -47.35 -0.44
N PRO A 77 -16.26 -47.22 0.82
CA PRO A 77 -17.12 -46.60 1.83
C PRO A 77 -16.39 -45.59 2.76
N ALA A 78 -17.17 -44.71 3.35
CA ALA A 78 -16.74 -43.67 4.27
C ALA A 78 -16.17 -44.23 5.56
N PRO A 79 -15.17 -43.55 6.14
CA PRO A 79 -14.94 -43.57 7.58
C PRO A 79 -15.15 -42.19 8.24
N SER A 80 -15.79 -42.31 9.36
CA SER A 80 -15.94 -41.46 10.54
C SER A 80 -15.01 -40.24 10.67
N ARG A 81 -15.64 -39.13 11.02
CA ARG A 81 -15.02 -37.87 11.47
C ARG A 81 -14.01 -38.11 12.61
N VAL A 82 -12.74 -37.91 12.31
CA VAL A 82 -11.70 -37.61 13.30
C VAL A 82 -11.33 -36.15 13.11
N ALA A 83 -11.46 -35.40 14.20
CA ALA A 83 -11.12 -33.99 14.24
C ALA A 83 -9.64 -33.81 13.94
N SER A 84 -9.35 -33.19 12.79
CA SER A 84 -8.00 -32.77 12.46
C SER A 84 -7.69 -31.48 13.22
N HIS A 85 -6.88 -31.59 14.26
CA HIS A 85 -6.19 -30.42 14.84
C HIS A 85 -5.19 -29.90 13.79
N HIS A 86 -5.51 -28.81 13.17
CA HIS A 86 -4.55 -28.06 12.36
C HIS A 86 -3.52 -27.44 13.30
N HIS A 87 -2.36 -28.06 13.39
CA HIS A 87 -1.19 -27.42 13.96
C HIS A 87 -0.73 -26.29 13.03
N HIS A 88 -0.93 -25.05 13.48
CA HIS A 88 -0.26 -23.89 12.91
C HIS A 88 1.24 -24.06 13.13
N ALA A 89 1.97 -24.40 12.09
CA ALA A 89 3.41 -24.24 12.06
C ALA A 89 3.71 -22.74 12.16
N HIS A 90 4.10 -22.26 13.34
CA HIS A 90 4.64 -20.92 13.51
C HIS A 90 5.91 -20.82 12.65
N ARG A 91 5.84 -20.03 11.58
CA ARG A 91 7.01 -19.63 10.80
C ARG A 91 7.87 -18.77 11.72
N CYS A 92 9.04 -19.27 12.11
CA CYS A 92 10.10 -18.42 12.63
C CYS A 92 10.30 -17.24 11.67
N SER A 93 10.20 -16.03 12.17
CA SER A 93 10.45 -14.81 11.41
C SER A 93 11.92 -14.76 11.02
N PHE A 94 12.20 -15.09 9.78
CA PHE A 94 13.52 -14.89 9.18
C PHE A 94 13.74 -13.38 8.98
N HIS A 95 14.83 -12.86 9.53
CA HIS A 95 15.34 -11.54 9.20
C HIS A 95 16.14 -11.62 7.89
N PRO A 96 15.74 -10.93 6.80
CA PRO A 96 16.38 -11.05 5.49
C PRO A 96 17.67 -10.25 5.29
N ASP A 97 18.16 -9.50 6.27
CA ASP A 97 19.21 -8.49 6.06
C ASP A 97 20.64 -8.90 6.42
N ARG A 98 20.93 -10.17 6.68
CA ARG A 98 22.32 -10.61 6.85
C ARG A 98 22.85 -11.22 5.54
N ARG A 99 23.92 -10.64 5.01
CA ARG A 99 24.56 -11.04 3.74
C ARG A 99 25.33 -12.35 3.76
N ASP A 100 25.40 -13.07 4.88
CA ASP A 100 26.16 -14.29 5.02
C ASP A 100 25.26 -15.52 5.19
N LEU A 101 25.68 -16.63 4.60
CA LEU A 101 25.07 -17.93 4.80
C LEU A 101 25.14 -18.29 6.29
N TYR A 102 23.99 -18.41 6.93
CA TYR A 102 23.89 -18.65 8.35
C TYR A 102 24.33 -20.05 8.75
N LEU A 103 25.29 -20.13 9.64
CA LEU A 103 25.48 -21.29 10.49
C LEU A 103 24.82 -20.99 11.84
N ARG A 104 23.79 -21.73 12.19
CA ARG A 104 23.13 -21.65 13.49
C ARG A 104 23.19 -22.99 14.20
N LEU A 105 23.27 -22.95 15.52
CA LEU A 105 23.03 -24.12 16.32
C LEU A 105 21.55 -24.47 16.23
N GLY A 106 21.21 -25.56 15.51
CA GLY A 106 19.82 -25.95 15.30
C GLY A 106 19.23 -26.70 16.47
N THR A 107 20.02 -27.64 17.08
CA THR A 107 19.52 -28.52 18.12
C THR A 107 20.65 -28.92 19.06
N VAL A 108 20.37 -28.93 20.37
CA VAL A 108 21.20 -29.54 21.40
C VAL A 108 20.43 -30.70 22.03
N SER A 109 21.09 -31.80 22.32
CA SER A 109 20.47 -32.97 22.95
C SER A 109 20.62 -32.96 24.44
N VAL A 110 19.54 -33.23 25.18
CA VAL A 110 19.50 -33.47 26.60
C VAL A 110 18.96 -34.90 26.83
N PHE A 111 19.70 -35.72 27.57
CA PHE A 111 19.29 -37.09 27.86
C PHE A 111 18.35 -37.11 29.05
N VAL A 112 17.21 -37.77 28.90
CA VAL A 112 16.12 -37.79 29.89
C VAL A 112 15.64 -39.24 30.09
N ARG A 113 15.13 -39.57 31.29
CA ARG A 113 14.56 -40.91 31.56
C ARG A 113 13.19 -41.06 30.94
N ASP A 114 12.38 -40.01 31.00
CA ASP A 114 10.99 -39.97 30.54
C ASP A 114 10.73 -38.67 29.77
N GLN A 115 10.46 -38.80 28.50
CA GLN A 115 10.24 -37.66 27.61
C GLN A 115 8.98 -36.86 27.98
N GLU A 116 7.89 -37.52 28.43
CA GLU A 116 6.65 -36.83 28.81
C GLU A 116 6.79 -36.01 30.07
N ARG A 117 7.48 -36.61 31.07
CA ARG A 117 7.78 -35.92 32.34
C ARG A 117 8.69 -34.71 32.10
N SER A 118 9.68 -34.87 31.24
CA SER A 118 10.60 -33.79 30.89
C SER A 118 9.91 -32.74 30.06
N LEU A 119 9.06 -33.12 29.09
CA LEU A 119 8.27 -32.17 28.31
C LEU A 119 7.45 -31.23 29.20
N LYS A 120 6.74 -31.78 30.19
CA LYS A 120 5.98 -30.97 31.15
C LYS A 120 6.86 -30.01 31.92
N PHE A 121 8.05 -30.40 32.32
CA PHE A 121 8.99 -29.53 33.01
C PHE A 121 9.41 -28.34 32.11
N TYR A 122 9.85 -28.64 30.90
CA TYR A 122 10.32 -27.57 29.98
C TYR A 122 9.20 -26.63 29.54
N VAL A 123 7.99 -27.15 29.30
CA VAL A 123 6.85 -26.32 28.90
C VAL A 123 6.23 -25.59 30.09
N ASP A 124 5.84 -26.32 31.16
CA ASP A 124 5.04 -25.73 32.24
C ASP A 124 5.89 -24.89 33.19
N GLN A 125 7.13 -25.34 33.50
CA GLN A 125 7.96 -24.67 34.48
C GLN A 125 8.94 -23.68 33.85
N LEU A 126 9.60 -24.02 32.74
CA LEU A 126 10.52 -23.10 32.07
C LEU A 126 9.83 -22.16 31.07
N GLY A 127 8.61 -22.51 30.61
CA GLY A 127 7.87 -21.71 29.63
C GLY A 127 8.37 -21.87 28.20
N PHE A 128 8.97 -23.04 27.90
CA PHE A 128 9.39 -23.37 26.53
C PHE A 128 8.18 -23.79 25.67
N GLU A 129 8.33 -23.73 24.38
CA GLU A 129 7.31 -24.18 23.42
C GLU A 129 7.68 -25.57 22.87
N LEU A 130 6.66 -26.39 22.56
CA LEU A 130 6.87 -27.64 21.84
C LEU A 130 7.26 -27.34 20.39
N ALA A 131 8.51 -27.63 20.03
CA ALA A 131 9.04 -27.35 18.71
C ALA A 131 8.88 -28.53 17.73
N LEU A 132 9.00 -29.76 18.23
CA LEU A 132 8.92 -30.98 17.42
C LEU A 132 8.43 -32.15 18.25
N ASP A 133 7.48 -32.92 17.71
CA ASP A 133 7.03 -34.19 18.25
C ASP A 133 6.64 -35.09 17.05
N THR A 134 7.53 -36.00 16.69
CA THR A 134 7.36 -36.89 15.53
C THR A 134 8.10 -38.20 15.75
N GLU A 135 7.80 -39.20 14.94
CA GLU A 135 8.55 -40.47 14.90
C GLU A 135 9.78 -40.33 14.01
N SER A 136 10.89 -40.81 14.48
CA SER A 136 12.12 -40.92 13.69
C SER A 136 12.01 -42.09 12.70
N SER A 137 12.64 -41.94 11.53
CA SER A 137 12.79 -43.00 10.54
C SER A 137 13.47 -44.27 11.08
N SER A 138 14.17 -44.16 12.20
CA SER A 138 14.81 -45.27 12.94
C SER A 138 13.94 -45.89 14.04
N GLY A 139 12.66 -45.47 14.17
CA GLY A 139 11.69 -46.08 15.09
C GLY A 139 11.77 -45.56 16.55
N GLY A 140 12.14 -44.32 16.76
CA GLY A 140 12.10 -43.64 18.07
C GLY A 140 11.36 -42.30 17.99
N ARG A 141 10.77 -41.84 19.09
CA ARG A 141 10.14 -40.52 19.18
C ARG A 141 11.21 -39.44 19.18
N LEU A 142 11.07 -38.47 18.27
CA LEU A 142 11.86 -37.27 18.21
C LEU A 142 11.07 -36.12 18.82
N LEU A 143 11.46 -35.74 20.06
CA LEU A 143 10.78 -34.71 20.83
C LEU A 143 11.75 -33.56 21.08
N ALA A 144 11.36 -32.34 20.76
CA ALA A 144 12.17 -31.15 21.03
C ALA A 144 11.31 -29.98 21.50
N VAL A 145 11.87 -29.20 22.40
CA VAL A 145 11.30 -27.94 22.89
C VAL A 145 12.20 -26.78 22.52
N ALA A 146 11.67 -25.58 22.40
CA ALA A 146 12.43 -24.38 22.12
C ALA A 146 12.17 -23.30 23.17
N PRO A 147 13.19 -22.51 23.56
CA PRO A 147 12.97 -21.26 24.30
C PRO A 147 12.02 -20.33 23.51
N PRO A 148 11.35 -19.36 24.18
CA PRO A 148 10.39 -18.47 23.53
C PRO A 148 10.98 -17.63 22.38
N ASP A 149 12.29 -17.42 22.34
CA ASP A 149 12.99 -16.72 21.27
C ASP A 149 13.24 -17.58 20.00
N GLY A 150 13.03 -18.90 20.10
CA GLY A 150 13.16 -19.83 18.98
C GLY A 150 14.60 -20.00 18.43
N THR A 151 15.64 -19.57 19.17
CA THR A 151 17.02 -19.52 18.66
C THR A 151 17.68 -20.89 18.48
N ALA A 152 17.34 -21.86 19.33
CA ALA A 152 17.80 -23.25 19.24
C ALA A 152 16.78 -24.19 19.87
N MET A 153 16.74 -25.45 19.41
CA MET A 153 15.88 -26.48 19.99
C MET A 153 16.66 -27.33 21.00
N VAL A 154 16.00 -27.75 22.07
CA VAL A 154 16.48 -28.75 23.03
C VAL A 154 15.76 -30.06 22.72
N ALA A 155 16.47 -31.02 22.14
CA ALA A 155 15.94 -32.35 21.88
C ALA A 155 16.00 -33.17 23.18
N LEU A 156 14.86 -33.69 23.61
CA LEU A 156 14.70 -34.56 24.76
C LEU A 156 14.88 -36.00 24.32
N VAL A 157 16.03 -36.58 24.56
CA VAL A 157 16.40 -37.92 24.08
C VAL A 157 16.32 -38.93 25.23
N SER A 158 15.50 -39.97 25.09
CA SER A 158 15.46 -41.08 26.04
C SER A 158 16.34 -42.24 25.53
N PRO A 159 17.57 -42.38 26.02
CA PRO A 159 18.48 -43.44 25.59
C PRO A 159 18.06 -44.80 26.15
N ARG A 160 18.59 -45.88 25.59
CA ARG A 160 18.33 -47.24 26.09
C ARG A 160 18.96 -47.40 27.49
N PRO A 161 18.23 -48.00 28.45
CA PRO A 161 18.78 -48.31 29.76
C PRO A 161 20.08 -49.10 29.64
N GLY A 162 21.11 -48.62 30.33
CA GLY A 162 22.43 -49.26 30.34
C GLY A 162 23.40 -48.83 29.24
N SER A 163 22.96 -47.96 28.26
CA SER A 163 23.87 -47.38 27.29
C SER A 163 24.80 -46.32 27.89
N GLU A 164 25.82 -45.90 27.16
CA GLU A 164 26.75 -44.85 27.64
C GLU A 164 25.99 -43.50 27.78
N GLU A 165 25.04 -43.24 26.90
CA GLU A 165 24.19 -42.04 26.96
C GLU A 165 23.28 -42.04 28.19
N TRP A 166 22.82 -43.23 28.64
CA TRP A 166 22.03 -43.35 29.87
C TRP A 166 22.79 -42.91 31.11
N LYS A 167 24.11 -43.08 31.14
CA LYS A 167 24.98 -42.64 32.24
C LYS A 167 25.17 -41.13 32.30
N LEU A 168 24.81 -40.42 31.24
CA LEU A 168 24.87 -38.96 31.14
C LEU A 168 23.65 -38.27 31.75
N ILE A 169 22.55 -39.01 32.00
CA ILE A 169 21.36 -38.45 32.63
C ILE A 169 21.69 -38.02 34.08
N GLY A 170 21.26 -36.81 34.43
CA GLY A 170 21.51 -36.24 35.77
C GLY A 170 22.90 -35.68 35.95
N ARG A 171 23.63 -35.43 34.87
CA ARG A 171 24.94 -34.78 34.89
C ARG A 171 24.90 -33.32 34.49
N PRO A 172 25.92 -32.53 34.86
CA PRO A 172 26.05 -31.18 34.35
C PRO A 172 26.09 -31.16 32.82
N THR A 173 25.22 -30.38 32.21
CA THR A 173 25.27 -30.07 30.79
C THR A 173 26.19 -28.87 30.58
N GLN A 174 26.75 -28.71 29.38
CA GLN A 174 27.48 -27.51 28.99
C GLN A 174 26.55 -26.44 28.38
N ILE A 175 25.26 -26.54 28.69
CA ILE A 175 24.24 -25.64 28.11
C ILE A 175 24.02 -24.46 29.04
N ALA A 176 24.16 -23.25 28.48
CA ALA A 176 23.82 -22.01 29.17
C ALA A 176 22.63 -21.35 28.48
N PHE A 177 21.62 -20.97 29.24
CA PHE A 177 20.51 -20.13 28.79
C PHE A 177 20.85 -18.69 29.12
N LEU A 178 20.68 -17.81 28.11
CA LEU A 178 20.92 -16.38 28.25
C LEU A 178 19.62 -15.67 28.59
N THR A 179 19.69 -14.66 29.45
CA THR A 179 18.54 -13.80 29.79
C THR A 179 19.03 -12.41 30.16
N GLU A 180 18.20 -11.41 29.88
CA GLU A 180 18.45 -10.03 30.31
C GLU A 180 18.35 -9.86 31.82
N ASP A 181 17.49 -10.65 32.47
CA ASP A 181 17.24 -10.57 33.93
C ASP A 181 17.30 -11.95 34.59
N VAL A 182 18.49 -12.31 35.06
CA VAL A 182 18.71 -13.57 35.80
C VAL A 182 17.94 -13.57 37.12
N PHE A 183 17.83 -12.42 37.83
CA PHE A 183 17.13 -12.37 39.11
C PHE A 183 15.61 -12.54 38.95
N GLY A 184 15.02 -11.86 37.94
CA GLY A 184 13.60 -12.01 37.62
C GLY A 184 13.27 -13.42 37.19
N LYS A 185 14.07 -13.98 36.27
CA LYS A 185 13.89 -15.36 35.78
C LYS A 185 14.10 -16.41 36.88
N TYR A 186 15.05 -16.20 37.73
CA TYR A 186 15.24 -17.04 38.92
C TYR A 186 14.00 -17.07 39.84
N LYS A 187 13.41 -15.89 40.14
CA LYS A 187 12.19 -15.80 40.96
C LYS A 187 11.02 -16.48 40.29
N GLU A 188 10.82 -16.23 38.97
CA GLU A 188 9.76 -16.81 38.18
C GLU A 188 9.83 -18.34 38.18
N TRP A 189 10.98 -18.91 37.79
CA TRP A 189 11.15 -20.34 37.68
C TRP A 189 11.11 -21.05 39.05
N ARG A 190 11.67 -20.42 40.07
CA ARG A 190 11.58 -20.96 41.46
C ARG A 190 10.13 -21.03 41.94
N ASN A 191 9.31 -20.04 41.62
CA ASN A 191 7.88 -20.05 41.94
C ASN A 191 7.11 -21.12 41.17
N ARG A 192 7.59 -21.51 40.00
CA ARG A 192 7.05 -22.62 39.20
C ARG A 192 7.60 -23.98 39.60
N GLY A 193 8.44 -24.05 40.64
CA GLY A 193 8.97 -25.29 41.19
C GLY A 193 10.31 -25.77 40.62
N VAL A 194 10.99 -24.93 39.80
CA VAL A 194 12.34 -25.26 39.30
C VAL A 194 13.33 -25.26 40.49
N ARG A 195 14.11 -26.32 40.55
CA ARG A 195 15.17 -26.48 41.59
C ARG A 195 16.45 -25.80 41.14
N PHE A 196 16.90 -24.81 41.90
CA PHE A 196 18.19 -24.16 41.72
C PHE A 196 19.24 -24.74 42.62
N LEU A 197 20.37 -25.12 42.04
CA LEU A 197 21.55 -25.60 42.74
C LEU A 197 22.37 -24.44 43.31
N GLN A 198 22.44 -23.34 42.52
CA GLN A 198 23.10 -22.09 42.90
C GLN A 198 22.20 -20.92 42.61
N PRO A 199 21.93 -20.02 43.58
CA PRO A 199 21.19 -18.79 43.31
C PRO A 199 22.03 -17.84 42.46
N PRO A 200 21.41 -16.76 41.89
CA PRO A 200 22.13 -15.75 41.13
C PRO A 200 23.32 -15.16 41.89
N GLN A 201 24.49 -15.21 41.27
CA GLN A 201 25.76 -14.70 41.80
C GLN A 201 26.49 -13.92 40.70
N THR A 202 27.10 -12.80 41.07
CA THR A 202 27.97 -12.05 40.16
C THR A 202 29.30 -12.76 40.03
N GLN A 203 29.69 -13.08 38.81
CA GLN A 203 30.97 -13.70 38.48
C GLN A 203 32.09 -12.66 38.39
N PRO A 204 33.37 -13.06 38.50
CA PRO A 204 34.50 -12.15 38.34
C PRO A 204 34.52 -11.41 36.99
N SER A 205 33.88 -11.95 35.95
CA SER A 205 33.70 -11.36 34.65
C SER A 205 32.67 -10.23 34.63
N GLY A 206 31.92 -10.01 35.72
CA GLY A 206 30.79 -9.07 35.75
C GLY A 206 29.45 -9.68 35.37
N SER A 207 29.42 -10.83 34.69
CA SER A 207 28.18 -11.55 34.38
C SER A 207 27.50 -12.09 35.64
N ILE A 208 26.16 -12.18 35.59
CA ILE A 208 25.38 -12.81 36.67
C ILE A 208 24.99 -14.21 36.19
N SER A 209 25.21 -15.22 37.04
CA SER A 209 24.83 -16.60 36.72
C SER A 209 24.12 -17.29 37.85
N ALA A 210 23.22 -18.22 37.53
CA ALA A 210 22.56 -19.15 38.42
C ALA A 210 22.61 -20.54 37.81
N THR A 211 22.57 -21.59 38.64
CA THR A 211 22.55 -22.98 38.17
C THR A 211 21.27 -23.64 38.64
N PHE A 212 20.55 -24.28 37.72
CA PHE A 212 19.32 -25.02 37.99
C PHE A 212 19.39 -26.43 37.39
N GLU A 213 18.50 -27.31 37.83
CA GLU A 213 18.40 -28.66 37.29
C GLU A 213 16.98 -28.97 36.80
N ASP A 214 16.91 -29.88 35.80
CA ASP A 214 15.65 -30.45 35.37
C ASP A 214 15.17 -31.61 36.27
N VAL A 215 14.05 -32.22 35.86
CA VAL A 215 13.44 -33.34 36.63
C VAL A 215 14.29 -34.59 36.70
N ASP A 216 15.27 -34.74 35.81
CA ASP A 216 16.22 -35.87 35.80
C ASP A 216 17.56 -35.55 36.46
N GLY A 217 17.74 -34.31 36.94
CA GLY A 217 18.95 -33.82 37.60
C GLY A 217 20.02 -33.30 36.62
N ASN A 218 19.69 -33.11 35.32
CA ASN A 218 20.58 -32.45 34.39
C ASN A 218 20.72 -30.99 34.81
N SER A 219 21.92 -30.49 35.00
CA SER A 219 22.12 -29.11 35.45
C SER A 219 22.50 -28.18 34.30
N PHE A 220 21.96 -26.96 34.36
CA PHE A 220 22.08 -25.92 33.37
C PHE A 220 22.52 -24.61 34.01
N THR A 221 23.18 -23.76 33.23
CA THR A 221 23.50 -22.40 33.64
C THR A 221 22.49 -21.43 33.09
N LEU A 222 21.96 -20.53 33.91
CA LEU A 222 21.21 -19.34 33.50
C LEU A 222 22.14 -18.15 33.71
N THR A 223 22.42 -17.37 32.69
CA THR A 223 23.40 -16.28 32.78
C THR A 223 23.02 -15.07 31.99
N THR A 224 23.58 -13.90 32.33
CA THR A 224 23.62 -12.71 31.46
C THR A 224 24.95 -12.71 30.72
N ASP A 225 24.88 -12.24 29.44
CA ASP A 225 26.05 -11.82 28.71
C ASP A 225 25.84 -10.36 28.32
N GLU A 226 26.73 -9.47 28.73
CA GLU A 226 26.59 -8.03 28.53
C GLU A 226 26.57 -7.66 27.02
N SER A 227 27.26 -8.44 26.19
CA SER A 227 27.26 -8.25 24.73
C SER A 227 25.92 -8.62 24.14
N VAL A 228 25.28 -9.70 24.59
CA VAL A 228 23.96 -10.15 24.12
C VAL A 228 22.86 -9.19 24.59
N VAL A 229 22.95 -8.72 25.84
CA VAL A 229 21.99 -7.72 26.37
C VAL A 229 22.06 -6.44 25.54
N ARG A 230 23.25 -5.95 25.19
CA ARG A 230 23.42 -4.76 24.36
C ARG A 230 22.87 -4.96 22.96
N GLU A 231 23.14 -6.09 22.31
CA GLU A 231 22.62 -6.42 20.99
C GLU A 231 21.07 -6.47 21.00
N LEU A 232 20.48 -7.08 22.02
CA LEU A 232 19.02 -7.14 22.19
C LEU A 232 18.39 -5.75 22.43
N GLU A 233 19.03 -4.90 23.22
CA GLU A 233 18.58 -3.52 23.45
C GLU A 233 18.67 -2.67 22.18
N GLU A 234 19.74 -2.83 21.39
CA GLU A 234 19.90 -2.17 20.09
C GLU A 234 18.80 -2.60 19.12
N HIS A 235 18.53 -3.89 18.97
CA HIS A 235 17.45 -4.40 18.12
C HIS A 235 16.07 -3.94 18.59
N ARG A 236 15.83 -3.92 19.90
CA ARG A 236 14.56 -3.42 20.45
C ARG A 236 14.36 -1.93 20.14
N ARG A 237 15.43 -1.14 20.28
CA ARG A 237 15.40 0.29 19.95
C ARG A 237 15.13 0.51 18.46
N GLU A 238 15.85 -0.17 17.58
CA GLU A 238 15.64 -0.10 16.12
C GLU A 238 14.21 -0.47 15.71
N HIS A 239 13.67 -1.52 16.35
CA HIS A 239 12.29 -1.96 16.09
C HIS A 239 11.26 -0.91 16.54
N LEU A 240 11.47 -0.31 17.71
CA LEU A 240 10.60 0.76 18.22
C LEU A 240 10.67 2.02 17.33
N GLU A 241 11.86 2.45 16.94
CA GLU A 241 12.07 3.59 16.04
C GLU A 241 11.39 3.36 14.69
N ARG A 242 11.51 2.13 14.13
CA ARG A 242 10.84 1.75 12.88
C ARG A 242 9.31 1.79 13.03
N PHE A 243 8.79 1.20 14.09
CA PHE A 243 7.35 1.20 14.35
C PHE A 243 6.78 2.62 14.54
N GLU A 244 7.50 3.48 15.26
CA GLU A 244 7.10 4.89 15.41
C GLU A 244 7.18 5.66 14.09
N ALA A 245 8.19 5.40 13.25
CA ALA A 245 8.30 6.03 11.93
C ALA A 245 7.17 5.60 11.00
N GLU A 246 6.84 4.30 10.98
CA GLU A 246 5.71 3.75 10.21
C GLU A 246 4.37 4.36 10.67
N ARG A 247 4.18 4.51 11.97
CA ARG A 247 2.98 5.14 12.54
C ARG A 247 2.86 6.61 12.16
N ARG A 248 3.96 7.38 12.26
CA ARG A 248 3.97 8.80 11.84
C ARG A 248 3.66 8.95 10.36
N ALA A 249 4.25 8.10 9.50
CA ALA A 249 3.97 8.10 8.08
C ALA A 249 2.49 7.76 7.77
N ALA A 250 1.87 6.83 8.50
CA ALA A 250 0.46 6.52 8.38
C ALA A 250 -0.43 7.70 8.81
N ASP A 251 -0.11 8.35 9.94
CA ASP A 251 -0.83 9.53 10.43
C ASP A 251 -0.73 10.71 9.42
N GLU A 252 0.43 10.93 8.81
CA GLU A 252 0.63 11.96 7.77
C GLU A 252 -0.21 11.67 6.51
N LEU A 253 -0.30 10.41 6.09
CA LEU A 253 -1.12 10.01 4.94
C LEU A 253 -2.62 10.16 5.22
N GLU A 254 -3.08 9.86 6.42
CA GLU A 254 -4.49 10.08 6.80
C GLU A 254 -4.84 11.58 6.78
N HIS A 255 -3.96 12.45 7.29
CA HIS A 255 -4.14 13.90 7.15
C HIS A 255 -4.18 14.35 5.68
N ALA A 256 -3.29 13.81 4.83
CA ALA A 256 -3.30 14.10 3.40
C ALA A 256 -4.63 13.68 2.74
N ARG A 257 -5.19 12.54 3.14
CA ARG A 257 -6.50 12.05 2.71
C ARG A 257 -7.63 13.01 3.09
N GLU A 258 -7.63 13.50 4.34
CA GLU A 258 -8.62 14.48 4.80
C GLU A 258 -8.55 15.78 3.99
N VAL A 259 -7.34 16.25 3.66
CA VAL A 259 -7.14 17.43 2.82
C VAL A 259 -7.64 17.17 1.40
N GLN A 260 -7.27 16.02 0.81
CA GLN A 260 -7.69 15.66 -0.55
C GLN A 260 -9.21 15.49 -0.65
N ALA A 261 -9.86 14.94 0.36
CA ALA A 261 -11.33 14.79 0.40
C ALA A 261 -12.06 16.14 0.25
N ARG A 262 -11.44 17.25 0.67
CA ARG A 262 -11.99 18.60 0.51
C ARG A 262 -11.81 19.18 -0.89
N LEU A 263 -10.97 18.59 -1.73
CA LEU A 263 -10.78 18.99 -3.12
C LEU A 263 -11.91 18.51 -4.02
N PHE A 264 -12.61 17.45 -3.62
CA PHE A 264 -13.81 16.97 -4.32
C PHE A 264 -15.01 17.89 -4.08
N PRO A 265 -16.07 17.78 -4.91
CA PRO A 265 -17.27 18.62 -4.76
C PRO A 265 -17.88 18.50 -3.36
N GLN A 266 -18.03 19.63 -2.67
CA GLN A 266 -18.67 19.70 -1.37
C GLN A 266 -20.15 20.09 -1.46
N THR A 267 -20.58 20.57 -2.63
CA THR A 267 -21.94 21.00 -2.93
C THR A 267 -22.35 20.51 -4.30
N GLN A 268 -23.63 20.25 -4.46
CA GLN A 268 -24.25 19.87 -5.74
C GLN A 268 -25.35 20.88 -6.07
N PRO A 269 -25.03 21.93 -6.86
CA PRO A 269 -26.04 22.89 -7.28
C PRO A 269 -27.19 22.21 -8.04
N PRO A 270 -28.46 22.49 -7.73
CA PRO A 270 -29.58 21.88 -8.45
C PRO A 270 -29.69 22.41 -9.88
N LEU A 271 -29.91 21.51 -10.83
CA LEU A 271 -30.26 21.84 -12.21
C LEU A 271 -31.73 21.55 -12.45
N ALA A 272 -32.35 22.34 -13.35
CA ALA A 272 -33.77 22.20 -13.63
C ALA A 272 -34.08 20.93 -14.42
N THR A 273 -33.20 20.60 -15.39
CA THR A 273 -33.45 19.54 -16.39
C THR A 273 -32.56 18.33 -16.23
N LEU A 274 -31.59 18.35 -15.29
CA LEU A 274 -30.65 17.25 -15.05
C LEU A 274 -30.54 16.93 -13.57
N GLN A 275 -30.66 15.66 -13.21
CA GLN A 275 -30.29 15.15 -11.90
C GLN A 275 -28.94 14.45 -12.01
N TYR A 276 -28.03 14.68 -11.08
CA TYR A 276 -26.70 14.09 -11.14
C TYR A 276 -26.17 13.77 -9.74
N ASP A 277 -25.23 12.86 -9.68
CA ASP A 277 -24.44 12.55 -8.48
C ASP A 277 -23.08 11.98 -8.91
N GLY A 278 -22.10 12.03 -8.00
CA GLY A 278 -20.76 11.54 -8.27
C GLY A 278 -20.06 11.05 -7.01
N LEU A 279 -19.14 10.11 -7.19
CA LEU A 279 -18.37 9.48 -6.14
C LEU A 279 -16.97 9.14 -6.65
N CYS A 280 -15.97 9.32 -5.79
CA CYS A 280 -14.63 8.78 -5.93
C CYS A 280 -14.30 7.94 -4.71
N MET A 281 -13.85 6.70 -4.92
CA MET A 281 -13.32 5.81 -3.90
C MET A 281 -11.87 5.52 -4.21
N GLN A 282 -10.99 6.02 -3.37
CA GLN A 282 -9.55 5.82 -3.53
C GLN A 282 -9.14 4.40 -3.13
N ALA A 283 -8.21 3.81 -3.91
CA ALA A 283 -7.64 2.49 -3.62
C ALA A 283 -6.59 2.52 -2.51
N ARG A 284 -5.98 3.70 -2.28
CA ARG A 284 -5.02 3.99 -1.23
C ARG A 284 -5.53 5.16 -0.38
N GLU A 285 -4.72 5.62 0.55
CA GLU A 285 -5.05 6.77 1.39
C GLU A 285 -5.29 8.04 0.58
N VAL A 286 -4.50 8.23 -0.51
CA VAL A 286 -4.66 9.31 -1.47
C VAL A 286 -4.52 8.77 -2.90
N GLY A 287 -5.22 9.37 -3.85
CA GLY A 287 -5.34 8.89 -5.23
C GLY A 287 -5.10 9.95 -6.31
N GLY A 288 -5.01 9.46 -7.56
CA GLY A 288 -4.88 10.28 -8.78
C GLY A 288 -6.20 10.67 -9.40
N ASP A 289 -7.26 9.93 -9.14
CA ASP A 289 -8.58 10.19 -9.67
C ASP A 289 -9.17 11.51 -9.16
N TYR A 290 -9.86 12.19 -10.05
CA TYR A 290 -10.54 13.43 -9.75
C TYR A 290 -11.88 13.52 -10.48
N TYR A 291 -12.90 14.01 -9.77
CA TYR A 291 -14.14 14.47 -10.40
C TYR A 291 -14.57 15.80 -9.80
N ASP A 292 -15.30 16.58 -10.57
CA ASP A 292 -15.82 17.88 -10.12
C ASP A 292 -17.11 18.30 -10.80
N PHE A 293 -17.78 19.24 -10.15
CA PHE A 293 -18.97 19.92 -10.57
C PHE A 293 -18.71 21.43 -10.60
N LEU A 294 -18.69 22.02 -11.79
CA LEU A 294 -18.27 23.40 -11.98
C LEU A 294 -19.46 24.28 -12.40
N ASP A 295 -19.75 25.30 -11.63
CA ASP A 295 -20.70 26.35 -12.07
C ASP A 295 -19.99 27.25 -13.09
N LEU A 296 -20.40 27.16 -14.37
CA LEU A 296 -19.86 27.94 -15.45
C LEU A 296 -20.67 29.23 -15.71
N GLY A 297 -21.69 29.49 -14.87
CA GLY A 297 -22.59 30.62 -14.98
C GLY A 297 -23.57 30.51 -16.17
N ARG A 298 -24.63 31.35 -16.18
CA ARG A 298 -25.62 31.39 -17.23
C ARG A 298 -26.31 30.05 -17.54
N GLU A 299 -26.68 29.32 -16.47
CA GLU A 299 -27.32 28.00 -16.55
C GLU A 299 -26.47 26.93 -17.27
N ARG A 300 -25.14 27.14 -17.31
CA ARG A 300 -24.16 26.16 -17.80
C ARG A 300 -23.42 25.52 -16.65
N PHE A 301 -23.24 24.24 -16.77
CA PHE A 301 -22.68 23.43 -15.70
C PHE A 301 -21.63 22.43 -16.20
N GLY A 302 -20.47 22.36 -15.57
CA GLY A 302 -19.37 21.51 -15.95
C GLY A 302 -19.33 20.22 -15.16
N PHE A 303 -19.14 19.09 -15.86
CA PHE A 303 -18.77 17.81 -15.27
C PHE A 303 -17.34 17.48 -15.67
N VAL A 304 -16.55 17.08 -14.71
CA VAL A 304 -15.14 16.72 -14.89
C VAL A 304 -14.90 15.34 -14.30
N VAL A 305 -14.23 14.47 -15.07
CA VAL A 305 -13.62 13.23 -14.56
C VAL A 305 -12.21 13.15 -15.14
N SER A 306 -11.25 12.80 -14.34
CA SER A 306 -9.83 12.73 -14.72
C SER A 306 -9.14 11.65 -13.93
N ASP A 307 -8.18 10.99 -14.57
CA ASP A 307 -7.20 10.11 -13.93
C ASP A 307 -5.81 10.64 -14.24
N VAL A 308 -5.03 10.87 -13.18
CA VAL A 308 -3.66 11.42 -13.26
C VAL A 308 -2.65 10.29 -13.23
N SER A 309 -1.70 10.33 -14.14
CA SER A 309 -0.64 9.33 -14.26
C SER A 309 0.14 9.10 -12.97
N GLY A 310 0.25 7.82 -12.55
CA GLY A 310 0.92 7.41 -11.32
C GLY A 310 -0.05 7.01 -10.22
N LYS A 311 0.45 6.73 -9.03
CA LYS A 311 -0.36 6.29 -7.88
C LYS A 311 0.16 6.88 -6.58
N GLY A 312 -0.74 7.04 -5.59
CA GLY A 312 -0.41 7.54 -4.26
C GLY A 312 -0.07 9.03 -4.23
N THR A 313 0.79 9.45 -3.31
CA THR A 313 1.07 10.88 -3.03
C THR A 313 1.50 11.70 -4.25
N PRO A 314 2.38 11.23 -5.16
CA PRO A 314 2.73 12.00 -6.35
C PRO A 314 1.52 12.28 -7.26
N ALA A 315 0.68 11.28 -7.52
CA ALA A 315 -0.53 11.44 -8.32
C ALA A 315 -1.54 12.37 -7.64
N ALA A 316 -1.70 12.25 -6.32
CA ALA A 316 -2.57 13.12 -5.53
C ALA A 316 -2.18 14.61 -5.60
N LEU A 317 -0.88 14.92 -5.60
CA LEU A 317 -0.39 16.29 -5.77
C LEU A 317 -0.63 16.83 -7.17
N LEU A 318 -0.45 16.00 -8.20
CA LEU A 318 -0.75 16.36 -9.59
C LEU A 318 -2.26 16.58 -9.78
N MET A 319 -3.10 15.74 -9.18
CA MET A 319 -4.54 15.89 -9.15
C MET A 319 -4.95 17.23 -8.52
N ALA A 320 -4.40 17.58 -7.37
CA ALA A 320 -4.67 18.85 -6.71
C ALA A 320 -4.26 20.04 -7.56
N ASN A 321 -3.15 19.95 -8.29
CA ASN A 321 -2.70 20.97 -9.25
C ASN A 321 -3.70 21.12 -10.41
N LEU A 322 -4.14 20.00 -11.00
CA LEU A 322 -5.14 20.00 -12.08
C LEU A 322 -6.47 20.61 -11.60
N GLN A 323 -6.95 20.20 -10.44
CA GLN A 323 -8.17 20.71 -9.80
C GLN A 323 -8.10 22.24 -9.62
N ALA A 324 -6.97 22.73 -9.07
CA ALA A 324 -6.79 24.17 -8.84
C ALA A 324 -6.85 24.96 -10.14
N HIS A 325 -6.25 24.46 -11.22
CA HIS A 325 -6.31 25.11 -12.53
C HIS A 325 -7.72 25.11 -13.11
N LEU A 326 -8.40 23.97 -13.08
CA LEU A 326 -9.78 23.86 -13.56
C LEU A 326 -10.72 24.80 -12.83
N ARG A 327 -10.69 24.81 -11.49
CA ARG A 327 -11.58 25.66 -10.67
C ARG A 327 -11.27 27.14 -10.85
N ASN A 328 -9.98 27.54 -10.85
CA ASN A 328 -9.61 28.94 -11.01
C ASN A 328 -10.00 29.48 -12.38
N LEU A 329 -9.73 28.72 -13.44
CA LEU A 329 -10.08 29.16 -14.79
C LEU A 329 -11.59 29.16 -15.01
N SER A 330 -12.35 28.21 -14.47
CA SER A 330 -13.81 28.17 -14.57
C SER A 330 -14.48 29.35 -13.85
N THR A 331 -14.01 29.76 -12.67
CA THR A 331 -14.50 30.95 -11.95
C THR A 331 -14.17 32.25 -12.67
N THR A 332 -13.01 32.35 -13.29
CA THR A 332 -12.64 33.48 -14.12
C THR A 332 -13.54 33.59 -15.38
N TYR A 333 -13.97 32.43 -15.86
CA TYR A 333 -14.91 32.26 -16.95
C TYR A 333 -16.31 32.82 -16.63
N SER A 334 -16.79 32.55 -15.41
CA SER A 334 -18.10 32.94 -14.88
C SER A 334 -18.21 34.43 -14.57
N SER A 335 -17.12 35.04 -14.10
CA SER A 335 -17.14 36.36 -13.45
C SER A 335 -16.89 37.58 -14.38
N ARG A 336 -16.57 37.38 -15.66
CA ARG A 336 -16.34 38.50 -16.63
C ARG A 336 -17.55 38.79 -17.50
N PRO A 337 -18.25 39.94 -17.29
CA PRO A 337 -19.44 40.30 -18.06
C PRO A 337 -19.17 40.76 -19.50
N PHE A 338 -17.92 41.01 -19.91
CA PHE A 338 -17.60 41.73 -21.14
C PHE A 338 -16.43 41.16 -21.97
N THR A 339 -16.45 39.89 -22.33
CA THR A 339 -15.72 39.46 -23.53
C THR A 339 -16.64 38.60 -24.38
N PRO A 340 -17.39 39.22 -25.30
CA PRO A 340 -18.14 38.45 -26.27
C PRO A 340 -17.14 37.64 -27.10
N PHE A 341 -17.35 36.37 -27.26
CA PHE A 341 -16.64 35.43 -28.14
C PHE A 341 -15.29 34.82 -27.71
N ALA A 342 -14.64 35.20 -26.64
CA ALA A 342 -13.28 34.71 -26.43
C ALA A 342 -13.12 33.49 -25.51
N MET A 343 -14.05 33.23 -24.57
CA MET A 343 -13.96 32.15 -23.63
C MET A 343 -15.19 31.24 -23.53
N GLU A 344 -16.09 31.27 -24.48
CA GLU A 344 -17.31 30.44 -24.45
C GLU A 344 -17.10 29.02 -24.98
N GLN A 345 -15.86 28.66 -25.32
CA GLN A 345 -15.59 27.34 -25.89
C GLN A 345 -14.75 26.52 -24.90
N PRO A 346 -15.17 25.31 -24.53
CA PRO A 346 -14.42 24.39 -23.70
C PRO A 346 -12.96 24.23 -24.12
N GLN A 347 -12.64 24.30 -25.41
CA GLN A 347 -11.29 24.21 -25.94
C GLN A 347 -10.33 25.23 -25.36
N ARG A 348 -10.77 26.48 -25.15
CA ARG A 348 -9.90 27.54 -24.63
C ARG A 348 -9.61 27.36 -23.15
N LEU A 349 -10.61 26.93 -22.38
CA LEU A 349 -10.43 26.57 -20.99
C LEU A 349 -9.38 25.43 -20.87
N LEU A 350 -9.59 24.38 -21.64
CA LEU A 350 -8.73 23.20 -21.60
C LEU A 350 -7.33 23.47 -22.14
N TYR A 351 -7.19 24.30 -23.16
CA TYR A 351 -5.87 24.76 -23.63
C TYR A 351 -5.11 25.51 -22.53
N ALA A 352 -5.77 26.38 -21.78
CA ALA A 352 -5.15 27.10 -20.68
C ALA A 352 -4.79 26.15 -19.51
N VAL A 353 -5.66 25.18 -19.20
CA VAL A 353 -5.40 24.12 -18.21
C VAL A 353 -4.17 23.31 -18.62
N ASN A 354 -4.14 22.81 -19.88
CA ASN A 354 -3.02 22.03 -20.38
C ASN A 354 -1.69 22.79 -20.26
N ARG A 355 -1.69 24.07 -20.70
CA ARG A 355 -0.49 24.90 -20.63
C ARG A 355 0.02 25.05 -19.20
N LEU A 356 -0.87 25.40 -18.27
CA LEU A 356 -0.49 25.58 -16.86
C LEU A 356 -0.05 24.26 -16.22
N PHE A 357 -0.70 23.16 -16.58
CA PHE A 357 -0.31 21.84 -16.09
C PHE A 357 1.08 21.46 -16.59
N CYS A 358 1.40 21.66 -17.88
CA CYS A 358 2.74 21.45 -18.44
C CYS A 358 3.81 22.36 -17.83
N GLU A 359 3.46 23.60 -17.44
CA GLU A 359 4.41 24.55 -16.83
C GLU A 359 4.73 24.19 -15.38
N ASN A 360 3.81 23.55 -14.66
CA ASN A 360 3.92 23.29 -13.22
C ASN A 360 4.22 21.83 -12.87
N THR A 361 4.40 20.95 -13.85
CA THR A 361 4.64 19.53 -13.63
C THR A 361 5.89 19.04 -14.36
N ALA A 362 6.38 17.83 -14.00
CA ALA A 362 7.52 17.23 -14.66
C ALA A 362 7.18 16.77 -16.10
N ASP A 363 8.17 16.72 -16.98
CA ASP A 363 8.04 16.43 -18.43
C ASP A 363 7.30 15.12 -18.79
N LYS A 364 7.02 14.24 -17.83
CA LYS A 364 6.32 12.97 -18.05
C LYS A 364 4.98 12.86 -17.31
N ALA A 365 4.59 13.92 -16.62
CA ALA A 365 3.30 13.96 -15.95
C ALA A 365 2.18 14.25 -16.94
N TYR A 366 1.13 13.46 -16.93
CA TYR A 366 -0.05 13.67 -17.75
C TYR A 366 -1.31 13.25 -16.99
N ALA A 367 -2.44 13.70 -17.46
CA ALA A 367 -3.74 13.30 -17.00
C ALA A 367 -4.66 12.97 -18.16
N THR A 368 -5.45 11.92 -18.05
CA THR A 368 -6.63 11.75 -18.88
C THR A 368 -7.72 12.66 -18.32
N LEU A 369 -8.50 13.30 -19.16
CA LEU A 369 -9.51 14.25 -18.72
C LEU A 369 -10.75 14.17 -19.60
N PHE A 370 -11.89 13.92 -19.00
CA PHE A 370 -13.19 14.15 -19.61
C PHE A 370 -13.80 15.43 -19.04
N PHE A 371 -13.97 16.42 -19.85
CA PHE A 371 -14.67 17.66 -19.50
C PHE A 371 -15.95 17.78 -20.31
N SER A 372 -17.07 18.07 -19.66
CA SER A 372 -18.30 18.39 -20.36
C SER A 372 -18.97 19.64 -19.78
N GLU A 373 -19.62 20.38 -20.64
CA GLU A 373 -20.46 21.53 -20.32
C GLU A 373 -21.89 21.19 -20.69
N TYR A 374 -22.79 21.26 -19.74
CA TYR A 374 -24.22 21.07 -19.88
C TYR A 374 -24.94 22.43 -19.85
N ASP A 375 -25.73 22.71 -20.83
CA ASP A 375 -26.65 23.86 -20.89
C ASP A 375 -28.01 23.38 -20.40
N ASP A 376 -28.38 23.83 -19.18
CA ASP A 376 -29.61 23.39 -18.50
C ASP A 376 -30.90 23.90 -19.18
N THR A 377 -30.81 25.01 -19.92
CA THR A 377 -31.95 25.54 -20.69
C THR A 377 -32.15 24.76 -21.98
N ALA A 378 -31.05 24.56 -22.73
CA ALA A 378 -31.10 23.92 -24.04
C ALA A 378 -31.05 22.38 -23.97
N ARG A 379 -30.76 21.78 -22.79
CA ARG A 379 -30.48 20.35 -22.58
C ARG A 379 -29.40 19.84 -23.49
N ARG A 380 -28.36 20.64 -23.70
CA ARG A 380 -27.28 20.36 -24.63
C ARG A 380 -26.00 20.09 -23.90
N LEU A 381 -25.38 18.93 -24.16
CA LEU A 381 -24.09 18.51 -23.63
C LEU A 381 -23.00 18.74 -24.67
N ARG A 382 -22.05 19.61 -24.39
CA ARG A 382 -20.80 19.75 -25.15
C ARG A 382 -19.68 19.09 -24.37
N TYR A 383 -18.80 18.35 -25.02
CA TYR A 383 -17.75 17.63 -24.31
C TYR A 383 -16.42 17.63 -25.05
N ALA A 384 -15.36 17.58 -24.32
CA ALA A 384 -14.03 17.28 -24.80
C ALA A 384 -13.48 16.10 -23.98
N ASN A 385 -13.15 15.03 -24.67
CA ASN A 385 -12.53 13.85 -24.09
C ASN A 385 -11.04 13.84 -24.46
N CYS A 386 -10.20 14.10 -23.48
CA CYS A 386 -8.76 14.25 -23.61
C CYS A 386 -8.07 12.94 -23.19
N GLY A 387 -8.22 11.89 -24.01
CA GLY A 387 -7.62 10.58 -23.79
C GLY A 387 -8.19 9.81 -22.62
N HIS A 388 -9.34 10.18 -22.11
CA HIS A 388 -10.06 9.46 -21.06
C HIS A 388 -10.96 8.36 -21.65
N LEU A 389 -11.47 7.45 -20.80
CA LEU A 389 -12.46 6.47 -21.22
C LEU A 389 -13.71 7.17 -21.79
N PRO A 390 -14.38 6.58 -22.80
CA PRO A 390 -15.61 7.14 -23.33
C PRO A 390 -16.71 7.21 -22.26
N ALA A 391 -17.35 8.36 -22.10
CA ALA A 391 -18.58 8.40 -21.32
C ALA A 391 -19.70 7.65 -22.05
N LEU A 392 -20.55 6.98 -21.29
CA LEU A 392 -21.67 6.20 -21.81
C LEU A 392 -22.94 7.05 -21.77
N LEU A 393 -23.59 7.23 -22.91
CA LEU A 393 -24.89 7.86 -23.02
C LEU A 393 -25.95 6.80 -23.37
N LEU A 394 -26.74 6.41 -22.39
CA LEU A 394 -27.86 5.49 -22.54
C LEU A 394 -29.12 6.31 -22.86
N ARG A 395 -29.67 6.09 -24.04
CA ARG A 395 -30.92 6.71 -24.49
C ARG A 395 -32.16 6.00 -23.92
N THR A 396 -33.27 6.68 -23.96
CA THR A 396 -34.57 6.10 -23.51
C THR A 396 -35.01 4.89 -24.33
N ASN A 397 -34.64 4.83 -25.62
CA ASN A 397 -34.91 3.72 -26.54
C ASN A 397 -33.91 2.54 -26.38
N ASP A 398 -33.07 2.57 -25.33
CA ASP A 398 -32.03 1.58 -25.04
C ASP A 398 -30.78 1.63 -25.95
N ASP A 399 -30.71 2.61 -26.87
CA ASP A 399 -29.49 2.83 -27.63
C ASP A 399 -28.37 3.35 -26.73
N LEU A 400 -27.16 2.80 -26.92
CA LEU A 400 -25.96 3.20 -26.20
C LEU A 400 -25.01 3.95 -27.15
N GLU A 401 -24.74 5.21 -26.84
CA GLU A 401 -23.71 6.00 -27.50
C GLU A 401 -22.47 6.09 -26.61
N ARG A 402 -21.28 6.00 -27.22
CA ARG A 402 -20.00 6.29 -26.55
C ARG A 402 -19.54 7.69 -26.96
N LEU A 403 -19.21 8.50 -25.96
CA LEU A 403 -18.63 9.83 -26.16
C LEU A 403 -17.11 9.70 -26.25
N ASP A 404 -16.64 9.33 -27.43
CA ASP A 404 -15.25 8.96 -27.67
C ASP A 404 -14.26 10.12 -27.51
N SER A 405 -12.95 9.78 -27.48
CA SER A 405 -11.87 10.74 -27.36
C SER A 405 -11.87 11.76 -28.50
N THR A 406 -11.73 13.04 -28.15
CA THR A 406 -11.67 14.18 -29.07
C THR A 406 -10.30 14.84 -29.10
N SER A 407 -9.39 14.41 -28.22
CA SER A 407 -8.05 14.94 -28.10
C SER A 407 -7.13 13.93 -27.39
N THR A 408 -5.81 14.20 -27.37
CA THR A 408 -4.84 13.50 -26.55
C THR A 408 -4.89 13.97 -25.08
N VAL A 409 -4.23 13.24 -24.20
CA VAL A 409 -4.11 13.55 -22.77
C VAL A 409 -3.58 14.96 -22.48
N VAL A 410 -3.90 15.49 -21.32
CA VAL A 410 -3.45 16.79 -20.83
C VAL A 410 -2.07 16.65 -20.17
N GLY A 411 -1.19 17.63 -20.36
CA GLY A 411 0.12 17.70 -19.69
C GLY A 411 1.28 17.14 -20.48
N LEU A 412 1.03 16.34 -21.52
CA LEU A 412 2.09 15.66 -22.29
C LEU A 412 2.70 16.56 -23.40
N PHE A 413 1.90 17.41 -24.02
CA PHE A 413 2.32 18.23 -25.15
C PHE A 413 1.97 19.70 -24.91
N LYS A 414 2.94 20.62 -25.11
CA LYS A 414 2.70 22.06 -25.01
C LYS A 414 1.85 22.58 -26.14
N ASP A 415 2.12 22.11 -27.37
CA ASP A 415 1.32 22.40 -28.55
C ASP A 415 0.17 21.39 -28.63
N TRP A 416 -0.89 21.69 -27.89
CA TRP A 416 -2.03 20.81 -27.71
C TRP A 416 -3.32 21.46 -28.18
N GLN A 417 -4.15 20.70 -28.83
CA GLN A 417 -5.46 21.15 -29.34
C GLN A 417 -6.52 20.10 -29.01
N CYS A 418 -7.74 20.53 -28.74
CA CYS A 418 -8.87 19.63 -28.58
C CYS A 418 -10.06 20.05 -29.47
N SER A 419 -10.79 19.04 -29.91
CA SER A 419 -12.11 19.20 -30.54
C SER A 419 -13.20 19.06 -29.49
N VAL A 420 -14.39 19.55 -29.80
CA VAL A 420 -15.58 19.46 -28.94
C VAL A 420 -16.66 18.68 -29.66
N GLY A 421 -17.13 17.62 -29.02
CA GLY A 421 -18.35 16.92 -29.43
C GLY A 421 -19.57 17.56 -28.81
N GLU A 422 -20.74 17.36 -29.45
CA GLU A 422 -22.01 17.89 -28.94
C GLU A 422 -23.10 16.81 -29.01
N ARG A 423 -23.96 16.76 -27.99
CA ARG A 423 -25.13 15.88 -27.94
C ARG A 423 -26.33 16.64 -27.39
N GLN A 424 -27.46 16.49 -28.03
CA GLN A 424 -28.74 16.88 -27.46
C GLN A 424 -29.21 15.78 -26.52
N LEU A 425 -29.54 16.14 -25.25
CA LEU A 425 -30.13 15.22 -24.30
C LEU A 425 -31.64 15.37 -24.25
N TYR A 426 -32.31 14.26 -24.04
CA TYR A 426 -33.77 14.19 -23.93
C TYR A 426 -34.16 13.63 -22.57
N ALA A 427 -35.38 13.91 -22.11
CA ALA A 427 -35.86 13.40 -20.84
C ALA A 427 -35.74 11.86 -20.79
N GLY A 428 -35.15 11.36 -19.73
CA GLY A 428 -34.87 9.95 -19.50
C GLY A 428 -33.50 9.47 -19.97
N ASP A 429 -32.76 10.27 -20.75
CA ASP A 429 -31.39 9.96 -21.15
C ASP A 429 -30.49 9.96 -19.90
N THR A 430 -29.52 9.04 -19.86
CA THR A 430 -28.57 8.91 -18.76
C THR A 430 -27.15 8.93 -19.28
N VAL A 431 -26.31 9.81 -18.72
CA VAL A 431 -24.86 9.88 -19.03
C VAL A 431 -24.09 9.33 -17.83
N VAL A 432 -23.13 8.47 -18.10
CA VAL A 432 -22.22 7.93 -17.07
C VAL A 432 -20.78 8.21 -17.47
N PHE A 433 -20.05 8.89 -16.58
CA PHE A 433 -18.61 9.10 -16.66
C PHE A 433 -17.95 8.20 -15.65
N TYR A 434 -16.83 7.58 -16.00
CA TYR A 434 -16.16 6.63 -15.11
C TYR A 434 -14.67 6.51 -15.43
N THR A 435 -13.87 6.15 -14.42
CA THR A 435 -12.45 5.83 -14.57
C THR A 435 -12.23 4.34 -14.77
N ASP A 436 -11.02 3.96 -15.18
CA ASP A 436 -10.66 2.57 -15.49
C ASP A 436 -10.76 1.64 -14.29
N GLY A 437 -10.60 2.15 -13.04
CA GLY A 437 -10.82 1.37 -11.83
C GLY A 437 -12.20 0.74 -11.71
N VAL A 438 -13.21 1.26 -12.44
CA VAL A 438 -14.53 0.63 -12.56
C VAL A 438 -14.44 -0.64 -13.40
N THR A 439 -13.93 -0.53 -14.63
CA THR A 439 -13.88 -1.62 -15.60
C THR A 439 -12.72 -2.58 -15.37
N GLU A 440 -11.62 -2.11 -14.81
CA GLU A 440 -10.45 -2.91 -14.45
C GLU A 440 -10.49 -3.46 -13.03
N SER A 441 -11.63 -3.40 -12.35
CA SER A 441 -11.86 -4.14 -11.11
C SER A 441 -11.82 -5.64 -11.37
N PHE A 442 -10.97 -6.37 -10.62
CA PHE A 442 -10.77 -7.82 -10.79
C PHE A 442 -11.48 -8.62 -9.71
N ASN A 443 -12.07 -9.76 -10.10
CA ASN A 443 -12.58 -10.74 -9.17
C ASN A 443 -11.48 -11.70 -8.68
N SER A 444 -11.84 -12.64 -7.80
CA SER A 444 -10.91 -13.66 -7.27
C SER A 444 -10.36 -14.62 -8.32
N ALA A 445 -11.03 -14.74 -9.48
CA ALA A 445 -10.59 -15.56 -10.61
C ALA A 445 -9.67 -14.79 -11.59
N GLY A 446 -9.43 -13.49 -11.35
CA GLY A 446 -8.62 -12.64 -12.23
C GLY A 446 -9.37 -12.11 -13.45
N GLU A 447 -10.70 -12.18 -13.48
CA GLU A 447 -11.51 -11.59 -14.54
C GLU A 447 -11.79 -10.12 -14.25
N GLN A 448 -11.74 -9.25 -15.27
CA GLN A 448 -12.15 -7.86 -15.16
C GLN A 448 -13.67 -7.70 -15.13
N PHE A 449 -14.15 -6.66 -14.44
CA PHE A 449 -15.57 -6.27 -14.47
C PHE A 449 -16.00 -5.94 -15.89
N GLY A 450 -15.24 -5.10 -16.58
CA GLY A 450 -15.42 -4.75 -17.97
C GLY A 450 -16.61 -3.82 -18.24
N GLU A 451 -16.58 -3.16 -19.41
CA GLU A 451 -17.64 -2.23 -19.82
C GLU A 451 -18.98 -2.94 -20.02
N ASP A 452 -18.99 -4.17 -20.50
CA ASP A 452 -20.25 -4.91 -20.74
C ASP A 452 -21.07 -5.10 -19.47
N ARG A 453 -20.41 -5.41 -18.34
CA ARG A 453 -21.10 -5.53 -17.05
C ARG A 453 -21.61 -4.17 -16.56
N LEU A 454 -20.82 -3.11 -16.75
CA LEU A 454 -21.25 -1.73 -16.43
C LEU A 454 -22.50 -1.34 -17.23
N VAL A 455 -22.51 -1.56 -18.55
CA VAL A 455 -23.66 -1.28 -19.42
C VAL A 455 -24.88 -2.09 -19.03
N ASN A 456 -24.70 -3.38 -18.73
CA ASN A 456 -25.80 -4.25 -18.30
C ASN A 456 -26.37 -3.80 -16.93
N ALA A 457 -25.50 -3.38 -16.00
CA ALA A 457 -25.92 -2.81 -14.73
C ALA A 457 -26.70 -1.49 -14.92
N LEU A 458 -26.23 -0.61 -15.80
CA LEU A 458 -26.89 0.64 -16.15
C LEU A 458 -28.29 0.39 -16.73
N ARG A 459 -28.43 -0.57 -17.66
CA ARG A 459 -29.73 -0.94 -18.26
C ARG A 459 -30.70 -1.52 -17.26
N ARG A 460 -30.25 -2.43 -16.40
CA ARG A 460 -31.11 -3.04 -15.35
C ARG A 460 -31.66 -2.02 -14.36
N ASN A 461 -30.87 -1.01 -14.07
CA ASN A 461 -31.17 -0.03 -13.03
C ASN A 461 -31.61 1.33 -13.59
N ARG A 462 -31.96 1.41 -14.87
CA ARG A 462 -32.28 2.65 -15.59
C ARG A 462 -33.42 3.47 -15.00
N GLU A 463 -34.34 2.84 -14.26
CA GLU A 463 -35.49 3.52 -13.66
C GLU A 463 -35.13 4.24 -12.33
N LEU A 464 -33.97 3.91 -11.75
CA LEU A 464 -33.50 4.57 -10.52
C LEU A 464 -33.15 6.03 -10.79
N ASP A 465 -33.23 6.85 -9.75
CA ASP A 465 -32.69 8.19 -9.78
C ASP A 465 -31.14 8.20 -9.77
N SER A 466 -30.51 9.35 -10.06
CA SER A 466 -29.04 9.38 -10.20
C SER A 466 -28.29 8.95 -8.94
N PRO A 467 -28.66 9.35 -7.71
CA PRO A 467 -27.98 8.88 -6.51
C PRO A 467 -28.18 7.38 -6.25
N GLU A 468 -29.37 6.84 -6.53
CA GLU A 468 -29.64 5.40 -6.35
C GLU A 468 -28.92 4.58 -7.40
N LEU A 469 -28.94 5.03 -8.65
CA LEU A 469 -28.23 4.40 -9.74
C LEU A 469 -26.72 4.38 -9.48
N LEU A 470 -26.12 5.51 -9.06
CA LEU A 470 -24.72 5.57 -8.69
C LEU A 470 -24.38 4.54 -7.60
N ARG A 471 -25.16 4.49 -6.51
CA ARG A 471 -24.95 3.52 -5.42
C ARG A 471 -25.09 2.07 -5.91
N SER A 472 -26.03 1.79 -6.81
CA SER A 472 -26.23 0.46 -7.39
C SER A 472 -25.02 0.03 -8.24
N LEU A 473 -24.52 0.91 -9.10
CA LEU A 473 -23.35 0.63 -9.95
C LEU A 473 -22.09 0.36 -9.07
N VAL A 474 -21.85 1.20 -8.09
CA VAL A 474 -20.73 1.02 -7.14
C VAL A 474 -20.86 -0.29 -6.37
N HIS A 475 -22.06 -0.62 -5.95
CA HIS A 475 -22.33 -1.89 -5.25
C HIS A 475 -22.00 -3.10 -6.12
N GLU A 476 -22.42 -3.10 -7.40
CA GLU A 476 -22.13 -4.19 -8.33
C GLU A 476 -20.61 -4.36 -8.57
N VAL A 477 -19.88 -3.26 -8.76
CA VAL A 477 -18.42 -3.30 -8.91
C VAL A 477 -17.77 -3.90 -7.66
N ARG A 478 -18.15 -3.43 -6.46
CA ARG A 478 -17.60 -3.93 -5.18
C ARG A 478 -17.96 -5.38 -4.89
N GLN A 479 -19.17 -5.80 -5.24
CA GLN A 479 -19.60 -7.19 -5.10
C GLN A 479 -18.78 -8.11 -6.01
N PHE A 480 -18.45 -7.66 -7.22
CA PHE A 480 -17.64 -8.40 -8.17
C PHE A 480 -16.19 -8.49 -7.73
N SER A 481 -15.55 -7.39 -7.33
CA SER A 481 -14.13 -7.34 -6.96
C SER A 481 -13.84 -7.84 -5.53
N GLY A 482 -14.86 -7.99 -4.69
CA GLY A 482 -14.68 -8.40 -3.29
C GLY A 482 -14.03 -7.33 -2.43
N LYS A 483 -13.08 -7.73 -1.56
CA LYS A 483 -12.47 -6.83 -0.57
C LYS A 483 -11.26 -6.03 -1.09
N ARG A 484 -10.71 -6.39 -2.25
CA ARG A 484 -9.46 -5.80 -2.73
C ARG A 484 -9.73 -4.86 -3.90
N GLN A 485 -9.58 -3.57 -3.65
CA GLN A 485 -9.59 -2.53 -4.67
C GLN A 485 -8.16 -2.34 -5.21
N HIS A 486 -7.99 -2.34 -6.52
CA HIS A 486 -6.70 -2.26 -7.21
C HIS A 486 -6.36 -0.87 -7.73
N ASP A 487 -7.40 -0.10 -8.09
CA ASP A 487 -7.29 1.28 -8.55
C ASP A 487 -8.43 2.14 -7.99
N ASP A 488 -8.30 3.45 -8.14
CA ASP A 488 -9.31 4.42 -7.73
C ASP A 488 -10.58 4.19 -8.57
N ILE A 489 -11.75 4.26 -7.96
CA ILE A 489 -13.04 4.06 -8.62
C ILE A 489 -13.79 5.38 -8.60
N THR A 490 -13.94 6.01 -9.75
CA THR A 490 -14.67 7.26 -9.89
C THR A 490 -15.82 7.09 -10.86
N LEU A 491 -16.99 7.58 -10.47
CA LEU A 491 -18.23 7.55 -11.25
C LEU A 491 -18.99 8.85 -11.08
N ILE A 492 -19.53 9.36 -12.18
CA ILE A 492 -20.60 10.37 -12.20
C ILE A 492 -21.77 9.79 -12.99
N VAL A 493 -22.97 9.94 -12.46
CA VAL A 493 -24.23 9.61 -13.12
C VAL A 493 -25.04 10.88 -13.28
N ALA A 494 -25.44 11.21 -14.50
CA ALA A 494 -26.28 12.36 -14.82
C ALA A 494 -27.50 11.91 -15.64
N LYS A 495 -28.72 12.14 -15.14
CA LYS A 495 -29.98 11.72 -15.77
C LYS A 495 -30.83 12.93 -16.13
N CYS A 496 -31.20 13.04 -17.37
CA CYS A 496 -32.07 14.12 -17.86
C CYS A 496 -33.52 13.89 -17.41
N ARG A 497 -34.14 14.95 -16.89
CA ARG A 497 -35.54 14.96 -16.42
C ARG A 497 -36.51 15.38 -17.51
#